data_47d45e9d65dea0a210169d31ab0b163c
#
_entry.id   47d45e9d65dea0a210169d31ab0b163c
#
_cell.length_a   1.000
_cell.length_b   1.000
_cell.length_c   1.000
_cell.angle_alpha   90.00
_cell.angle_beta   90.00
_cell.angle_gamma   90.00
#
_symmetry.space_group_name_H-M   'P 1'
#
loop_
_entity.id
_entity.type
_entity.pdbx_description
1 polymer ?
#
loop_
_entity_poly.entity_id
_entity_poly.type
_entity_poly.pdbx_seq_one_letter_code
_entity_poly.pdbx_strand_id
1 'polypeptide(L)'
;MKSVLFLIPLVHAGEVVWDGFFNSSFTADQLDKWSWSNPVGPYQWYIHGSEATANYLEVSADFKNPADESDEKGIRISIDDTSSWNGQTMMRSELIPQTDADLGSGTLFYHFSLQSRRKTRPLRPLSIKLPSSRYFILSYSYTFPSHFTELKYGGDEETLRWLADGKTQWSTDLVAGTWYNFAYEIDFSAKTVGLWTSTGAEALKKVVEPVSAATQTDSKDWHVGELRLDNGQKGGKEDWFWSGVYIEKGEITTAIAGPAA
;
A
#
# COMPACT_ATOMS: atom_id res chain seq x y z
N MET A 1 14.57 -22.71 47.78
CA MET A 1 13.75 -22.04 46.76
C MET A 1 14.61 -21.91 45.51
N LYS A 2 14.23 -22.58 44.41
CA LYS A 2 14.93 -22.45 43.13
C LYS A 2 14.22 -21.35 42.34
N SER A 3 14.89 -20.22 42.12
CA SER A 3 14.39 -19.17 41.22
C SER A 3 14.48 -19.68 39.79
N VAL A 4 13.34 -19.78 39.13
CA VAL A 4 13.27 -20.03 37.68
C VAL A 4 13.36 -18.66 37.00
N LEU A 5 14.48 -18.42 36.32
CA LEU A 5 14.64 -17.25 35.47
C LEU A 5 13.88 -17.55 34.17
N PHE A 6 12.79 -16.86 33.93
CA PHE A 6 12.15 -16.84 32.62
C PHE A 6 12.97 -15.89 31.70
N LEU A 7 13.72 -16.50 30.78
CA LEU A 7 14.22 -15.74 29.62
C LEU A 7 13.03 -15.40 28.75
N ILE A 8 12.63 -14.15 28.77
CA ILE A 8 11.73 -13.60 27.76
C ILE A 8 12.59 -13.50 26.48
N PRO A 9 12.22 -14.15 25.38
CA PRO A 9 12.94 -13.96 24.13
C PRO A 9 12.86 -12.47 23.75
N LEU A 10 13.99 -11.85 23.52
CA LEU A 10 14.07 -10.52 22.94
C LEU A 10 13.53 -10.66 21.51
N VAL A 11 12.31 -10.21 21.26
CA VAL A 11 11.78 -10.11 19.90
C VAL A 11 12.57 -8.96 19.28
N HIS A 12 13.49 -9.28 18.39
CA HIS A 12 14.16 -8.28 17.57
C HIS A 12 13.14 -7.83 16.53
N ALA A 13 12.66 -6.60 16.65
CA ALA A 13 11.96 -5.92 15.57
C ALA A 13 12.98 -5.55 14.48
N GLY A 14 12.55 -5.50 13.23
CA GLY A 14 13.37 -4.99 12.15
C GLY A 14 13.78 -3.53 12.37
N GLU A 15 14.81 -3.09 11.67
CA GLU A 15 15.21 -1.68 11.66
C GLU A 15 14.35 -0.94 10.62
N VAL A 16 13.54 0.02 11.04
CA VAL A 16 12.76 0.88 10.14
C VAL A 16 13.73 1.75 9.34
N VAL A 17 13.69 1.64 8.01
CA VAL A 17 14.51 2.43 7.08
C VAL A 17 13.75 3.61 6.50
N TRP A 18 12.43 3.53 6.48
CA TRP A 18 11.54 4.62 6.13
C TRP A 18 10.17 4.41 6.79
N ASP A 19 9.64 5.46 7.38
CA ASP A 19 8.29 5.48 7.93
C ASP A 19 7.39 6.45 7.16
N GLY A 20 6.19 6.00 6.87
CA GLY A 20 5.13 6.78 6.25
C GLY A 20 4.02 7.13 7.23
N PHE A 21 4.29 7.12 8.54
CA PHE A 21 3.30 7.30 9.58
C PHE A 21 2.71 8.70 9.62
N PHE A 22 1.42 8.79 9.90
CA PHE A 22 0.69 10.04 10.05
C PHE A 22 0.51 10.37 11.53
N ASN A 23 1.25 11.36 12.02
CA ASN A 23 1.12 11.85 13.39
C ASN A 23 -0.09 12.81 13.55
N SER A 24 -0.36 13.23 14.81
CA SER A 24 -1.52 14.07 15.15
C SER A 24 -1.53 15.43 14.46
N SER A 25 -0.37 15.99 14.16
CA SER A 25 -0.23 17.31 13.54
C SER A 25 -0.36 17.29 12.02
N PHE A 26 -0.28 16.10 11.39
CA PHE A 26 -0.31 15.96 9.93
C PHE A 26 -1.73 16.17 9.38
N THR A 27 -1.83 16.95 8.31
CA THR A 27 -3.09 17.20 7.57
C THR A 27 -2.91 16.93 6.07
N ALA A 28 -3.97 16.54 5.39
CA ALA A 28 -3.92 16.24 3.96
C ALA A 28 -3.46 17.46 3.11
N ASP A 29 -3.83 18.69 3.52
CA ASP A 29 -3.46 19.93 2.83
C ASP A 29 -1.94 20.16 2.78
N GLN A 30 -1.18 19.54 3.68
CA GLN A 30 0.27 19.64 3.64
C GLN A 30 0.84 18.92 2.41
N LEU A 31 0.21 17.81 1.96
CA LEU A 31 0.66 17.07 0.78
C LEU A 31 0.53 17.90 -0.49
N ASP A 32 -0.48 18.76 -0.60
CA ASP A 32 -0.68 19.68 -1.73
C ASP A 32 0.46 20.70 -1.88
N LYS A 33 1.18 20.98 -0.79
CA LYS A 33 2.30 21.95 -0.75
C LYS A 33 3.63 21.32 -1.14
N TRP A 34 3.67 20.02 -1.37
CA TRP A 34 4.92 19.35 -1.73
C TRP A 34 5.47 19.88 -3.06
N SER A 35 6.76 20.09 -3.09
CA SER A 35 7.53 20.34 -4.32
C SER A 35 8.96 19.81 -4.15
N TRP A 36 9.65 19.63 -5.24
CA TRP A 36 11.05 19.21 -5.22
C TRP A 36 11.97 20.16 -4.41
N SER A 37 11.59 21.43 -4.31
CA SER A 37 12.29 22.43 -3.49
C SER A 37 11.76 22.59 -2.09
N ASN A 38 10.60 21.96 -1.79
CA ASN A 38 9.93 22.06 -0.49
C ASN A 38 9.26 20.72 -0.15
N PRO A 39 10.04 19.71 0.27
CA PRO A 39 9.50 18.43 0.71
C PRO A 39 8.60 18.60 1.94
N VAL A 40 7.52 17.83 2.03
CA VAL A 40 6.56 17.87 3.13
C VAL A 40 6.28 16.45 3.63
N GLY A 41 6.76 16.16 4.84
CA GLY A 41 6.56 14.86 5.48
C GLY A 41 7.20 13.70 4.72
N PRO A 42 6.72 12.47 4.94
CA PRO A 42 7.31 11.27 4.37
C PRO A 42 6.93 11.00 2.92
N TYR A 43 6.02 11.81 2.33
CA TYR A 43 5.49 11.57 0.99
C TYR A 43 5.61 12.77 0.07
N GLN A 44 5.84 12.49 -1.20
CA GLN A 44 5.50 13.36 -2.32
C GLN A 44 4.12 12.95 -2.86
N TRP A 45 3.31 13.95 -3.28
CA TRP A 45 1.99 13.71 -3.85
C TRP A 45 1.77 14.59 -5.08
N TYR A 46 2.39 14.21 -6.19
CA TYR A 46 2.23 14.92 -7.47
C TYR A 46 1.40 14.13 -8.49
N ILE A 47 1.10 12.85 -8.21
CA ILE A 47 0.31 11.99 -9.08
C ILE A 47 -1.15 12.01 -8.61
N HIS A 48 -1.94 12.92 -9.14
CA HIS A 48 -3.36 13.08 -8.83
C HIS A 48 -4.08 13.88 -9.91
N GLY A 49 -5.41 13.97 -9.81
CA GLY A 49 -6.23 14.79 -10.67
C GLY A 49 -6.14 16.28 -10.34
N SER A 50 -7.00 17.08 -10.96
CA SER A 50 -6.96 18.54 -10.90
C SER A 50 -7.88 19.18 -9.87
N GLU A 51 -8.68 18.38 -9.14
CA GLU A 51 -9.57 18.90 -8.11
C GLU A 51 -8.82 19.23 -6.82
N ALA A 52 -9.51 19.83 -5.85
CA ALA A 52 -8.93 20.15 -4.54
C ALA A 52 -8.47 18.90 -3.80
N THR A 53 -7.38 19.03 -3.01
CA THR A 53 -6.78 17.95 -2.23
C THR A 53 -7.80 17.13 -1.44
N ALA A 54 -8.76 17.80 -0.79
CA ALA A 54 -9.81 17.15 0.00
C ALA A 54 -10.74 16.21 -0.81
N ASN A 55 -10.79 16.33 -2.13
CA ASN A 55 -11.51 15.39 -2.99
C ASN A 55 -10.82 14.03 -3.03
N TYR A 56 -9.49 14.03 -2.97
CA TYR A 56 -8.67 12.83 -3.12
C TYR A 56 -8.10 12.31 -1.82
N LEU A 57 -7.76 13.20 -0.87
CA LEU A 57 -7.08 12.83 0.36
C LEU A 57 -7.81 13.36 1.59
N GLU A 58 -7.85 12.53 2.62
CA GLU A 58 -8.28 12.93 3.97
C GLU A 58 -7.54 12.13 5.02
N VAL A 59 -7.11 12.76 6.12
CA VAL A 59 -6.36 12.14 7.21
C VAL A 59 -7.19 12.19 8.49
N SER A 60 -7.42 11.04 9.11
CA SER A 60 -8.24 10.94 10.33
C SER A 60 -7.83 9.73 11.17
N ALA A 61 -8.01 9.83 12.50
CA ALA A 61 -7.86 8.69 13.39
C ALA A 61 -8.86 7.55 13.08
N ASP A 62 -10.01 7.87 12.48
CA ASP A 62 -11.03 6.89 12.06
C ASP A 62 -10.64 6.10 10.80
N PHE A 63 -9.53 6.45 10.17
CA PHE A 63 -9.08 5.85 8.92
C PHE A 63 -7.91 4.89 9.09
N LYS A 64 -7.43 4.69 10.31
CA LYS A 64 -6.38 3.71 10.59
C LYS A 64 -6.93 2.34 10.99
N ASN A 65 -6.12 1.31 10.83
CA ASN A 65 -6.39 0.01 11.44
C ASN A 65 -6.37 0.20 12.98
N PRO A 66 -7.44 -0.19 13.70
CA PRO A 66 -7.46 -0.06 15.17
C PRO A 66 -6.34 -0.81 15.89
N ALA A 67 -5.76 -1.84 15.25
CA ALA A 67 -4.64 -2.61 15.80
C ALA A 67 -3.28 -1.97 15.55
N ASP A 68 -3.20 -0.95 14.70
CA ASP A 68 -1.97 -0.20 14.43
C ASP A 68 -1.76 0.84 15.54
N GLU A 69 -0.60 0.76 16.21
CA GLU A 69 -0.20 1.69 17.28
C GLU A 69 0.88 2.67 16.81
N SER A 70 1.45 2.46 15.63
CA SER A 70 2.51 3.32 15.06
C SER A 70 1.94 4.59 14.45
N ASP A 71 0.79 4.50 13.80
CA ASP A 71 0.05 5.64 13.27
C ASP A 71 -0.87 6.26 14.32
N GLU A 72 -0.90 7.60 14.43
CA GLU A 72 -1.95 8.31 15.17
C GLU A 72 -3.21 8.48 14.32
N LYS A 73 -3.06 8.55 13.00
CA LYS A 73 -4.12 8.67 11.99
C LYS A 73 -3.88 7.69 10.85
N GLY A 74 -4.91 7.41 10.07
CA GLY A 74 -4.80 6.79 8.76
C GLY A 74 -5.14 7.79 7.68
N ILE A 75 -4.94 7.41 6.43
CA ILE A 75 -5.29 8.23 5.27
C ILE A 75 -6.35 7.54 4.42
N ARG A 76 -7.35 8.32 4.00
CA ARG A 76 -8.24 7.96 2.89
C ARG A 76 -7.64 8.51 1.61
N ILE A 77 -7.42 7.63 0.64
CA ILE A 77 -7.03 7.98 -0.72
C ILE A 77 -8.23 7.66 -1.61
N SER A 78 -8.56 8.56 -2.53
CA SER A 78 -9.73 8.44 -3.39
C SER A 78 -9.40 8.72 -4.82
N ILE A 79 -10.11 8.06 -5.72
CA ILE A 79 -10.17 8.38 -7.14
C ILE A 79 -11.63 8.53 -7.59
N ASP A 80 -11.84 9.34 -8.63
CA ASP A 80 -13.09 9.48 -9.34
C ASP A 80 -12.80 9.85 -10.81
N ASP A 81 -13.82 10.29 -11.55
CA ASP A 81 -13.67 10.63 -12.96
C ASP A 81 -12.86 11.92 -13.21
N THR A 82 -12.47 12.65 -12.15
CA THR A 82 -11.59 13.83 -12.21
C THR A 82 -10.12 13.52 -11.94
N SER A 83 -9.82 12.27 -11.55
CA SER A 83 -8.50 11.84 -11.09
C SER A 83 -7.50 11.54 -12.21
N SER A 84 -7.76 12.02 -13.43
CA SER A 84 -6.82 11.92 -14.55
C SER A 84 -5.58 12.77 -14.28
N TRP A 85 -4.41 12.14 -14.33
CA TRP A 85 -3.13 12.81 -14.12
C TRP A 85 -2.40 13.00 -15.45
N ASN A 86 -1.92 14.23 -15.68
CA ASN A 86 -1.04 14.59 -16.80
C ASN A 86 -1.54 14.09 -18.19
N GLY A 87 -2.86 14.17 -18.41
CA GLY A 87 -3.49 13.76 -19.67
C GLY A 87 -3.60 12.26 -19.91
N GLN A 88 -3.29 11.44 -18.88
CA GLN A 88 -3.49 9.98 -18.95
C GLN A 88 -4.99 9.65 -18.89
N THR A 89 -5.36 8.52 -19.49
CA THR A 89 -6.72 7.99 -19.40
C THR A 89 -7.01 7.25 -18.10
N MET A 90 -5.96 6.89 -17.34
CA MET A 90 -6.04 6.26 -16.03
C MET A 90 -6.44 7.27 -14.95
N MET A 91 -7.23 6.84 -13.98
CA MET A 91 -7.55 7.60 -12.77
C MET A 91 -6.56 7.25 -11.68
N ARG A 92 -5.89 8.25 -11.11
CA ARG A 92 -4.79 8.03 -10.15
C ARG A 92 -4.84 9.02 -9.01
N SER A 93 -4.53 8.54 -7.79
CA SER A 93 -4.15 9.33 -6.62
C SER A 93 -3.15 8.51 -5.82
N GLU A 94 -1.88 8.90 -5.83
CA GLU A 94 -0.78 8.08 -5.34
C GLU A 94 0.23 8.92 -4.59
N LEU A 95 0.58 8.44 -3.38
CA LEU A 95 1.67 8.93 -2.57
C LEU A 95 2.94 8.12 -2.88
N ILE A 96 4.07 8.80 -2.88
CA ILE A 96 5.37 8.18 -3.15
C ILE A 96 6.32 8.54 -2.00
N PRO A 97 7.14 7.60 -1.48
CA PRO A 97 8.11 7.90 -0.44
C PRO A 97 9.01 9.08 -0.78
N GLN A 98 9.16 9.98 0.18
CA GLN A 98 10.11 11.10 0.14
C GLN A 98 11.21 10.82 1.16
N THR A 99 12.36 10.35 0.69
CA THR A 99 13.48 9.94 1.55
C THR A 99 14.79 9.92 0.77
N ASP A 100 15.91 10.07 1.50
CA ASP A 100 17.26 9.80 0.99
C ASP A 100 17.72 8.37 1.32
N ALA A 101 16.90 7.57 2.02
CA ALA A 101 17.22 6.17 2.29
C ALA A 101 17.22 5.35 1.00
N ASP A 102 18.14 4.37 0.93
CA ASP A 102 18.15 3.38 -0.13
C ASP A 102 17.05 2.33 0.13
N LEU A 103 15.96 2.44 -0.62
CA LEU A 103 14.83 1.51 -0.57
C LEU A 103 14.93 0.39 -1.62
N GLY A 104 16.07 0.24 -2.28
CA GLY A 104 16.27 -0.67 -3.41
C GLY A 104 17.40 -1.67 -3.26
N SER A 105 17.95 -1.90 -2.06
CA SER A 105 19.06 -2.83 -1.83
C SER A 105 18.82 -3.80 -0.68
N GLY A 106 19.42 -4.98 -0.77
CA GLY A 106 19.29 -6.05 0.22
C GLY A 106 17.88 -6.62 0.26
N THR A 107 17.48 -7.16 1.41
CA THR A 107 16.13 -7.65 1.68
C THR A 107 15.38 -6.63 2.53
N LEU A 108 14.26 -6.15 2.02
CA LEU A 108 13.39 -5.18 2.67
C LEU A 108 11.97 -5.71 2.79
N PHE A 109 11.26 -5.28 3.84
CA PHE A 109 9.85 -5.57 4.05
C PHE A 109 9.04 -4.28 3.93
N TYR A 110 8.13 -4.24 2.96
CA TYR A 110 7.26 -3.11 2.66
C TYR A 110 5.89 -3.35 3.27
N HIS A 111 5.62 -2.70 4.41
CA HIS A 111 4.41 -2.89 5.21
C HIS A 111 3.33 -1.89 4.87
N PHE A 112 2.08 -2.36 4.89
CA PHE A 112 0.89 -1.52 4.85
C PHE A 112 -0.36 -2.30 5.23
N SER A 113 -1.36 -1.60 5.74
CA SER A 113 -2.72 -2.11 5.95
C SER A 113 -3.69 -1.33 5.09
N LEU A 114 -4.67 -2.00 4.52
CA LEU A 114 -5.70 -1.35 3.71
C LEU A 114 -7.10 -1.88 4.01
N GLN A 115 -8.09 -1.00 3.78
CA GLN A 115 -9.50 -1.31 3.93
C GLN A 115 -10.32 -0.62 2.84
N SER A 116 -11.34 -1.27 2.30
CA SER A 116 -12.41 -0.65 1.52
C SER A 116 -13.70 -0.56 2.34
N ARG A 117 -14.57 0.44 2.06
CA ARG A 117 -15.87 0.58 2.73
C ARG A 117 -17.02 0.44 1.75
N ARG A 118 -18.19 -0.04 2.23
CA ARG A 118 -19.34 -0.38 1.36
C ARG A 118 -19.85 0.76 0.47
N LYS A 119 -19.76 2.02 0.91
CA LYS A 119 -20.31 3.16 0.17
C LYS A 119 -19.53 3.53 -1.07
N THR A 120 -18.26 3.20 -1.07
CA THR A 120 -17.28 3.58 -2.10
C THR A 120 -16.53 2.37 -2.63
N ARG A 121 -17.12 1.18 -2.44
CA ARG A 121 -16.57 -0.07 -2.99
C ARG A 121 -16.51 0.02 -4.52
N PRO A 122 -15.44 -0.47 -5.12
CA PRO A 122 -15.31 -0.56 -6.56
C PRO A 122 -16.56 -1.16 -7.21
N LEU A 123 -17.10 -0.47 -8.22
CA LEU A 123 -18.33 -0.87 -8.88
C LEU A 123 -18.14 -2.21 -9.62
N ARG A 124 -19.10 -3.13 -9.46
CA ARG A 124 -19.12 -4.39 -10.21
C ARG A 124 -19.12 -4.11 -11.70
N PRO A 125 -18.38 -4.86 -12.52
CA PRO A 125 -18.61 -4.87 -13.95
C PRO A 125 -20.03 -5.42 -14.19
N LEU A 126 -20.92 -4.65 -14.84
CA LEU A 126 -22.08 -5.24 -15.48
C LEU A 126 -21.57 -6.21 -16.54
N SER A 127 -22.09 -7.45 -16.50
CA SER A 127 -21.70 -8.49 -17.45
C SER A 127 -22.19 -8.14 -18.87
N ILE A 128 -21.32 -7.51 -19.64
CA ILE A 128 -21.36 -7.51 -21.09
C ILE A 128 -20.02 -8.08 -21.53
N LYS A 129 -20.07 -9.11 -22.37
CA LYS A 129 -18.91 -9.83 -22.90
C LYS A 129 -18.00 -8.93 -23.72
N LEU A 130 -17.09 -8.22 -23.05
CA LEU A 130 -15.87 -7.64 -23.61
C LEU A 130 -14.80 -7.73 -22.52
N PRO A 131 -13.51 -7.88 -22.83
CA PRO A 131 -12.46 -8.00 -21.82
C PRO A 131 -12.26 -6.64 -21.11
N SER A 132 -13.10 -6.36 -20.14
CA SER A 132 -13.01 -5.15 -19.32
C SER A 132 -12.49 -5.52 -17.95
N SER A 133 -11.19 -5.62 -17.83
CA SER A 133 -10.55 -5.73 -16.54
C SER A 133 -10.50 -4.36 -15.87
N ARG A 134 -11.19 -4.20 -14.74
CA ARG A 134 -10.93 -3.13 -13.80
C ARG A 134 -9.79 -3.58 -12.91
N TYR A 135 -8.67 -2.90 -13.00
CA TYR A 135 -7.50 -3.19 -12.18
C TYR A 135 -7.28 -2.02 -11.24
N PHE A 136 -7.17 -2.32 -9.94
CA PHE A 136 -6.63 -1.41 -8.94
C PHE A 136 -5.21 -1.86 -8.64
N ILE A 137 -4.28 -0.95 -8.74
CA ILE A 137 -2.89 -1.19 -8.35
C ILE A 137 -2.71 -0.46 -7.04
N LEU A 138 -2.64 -1.24 -5.95
CA LEU A 138 -2.53 -0.73 -4.58
C LEU A 138 -1.06 -0.63 -4.14
N SER A 139 -0.14 -0.87 -5.02
CA SER A 139 1.29 -0.66 -4.80
C SER A 139 2.02 -0.89 -6.12
N TYR A 140 2.84 0.04 -6.54
CA TYR A 140 3.36 0.12 -7.89
C TYR A 140 4.83 0.48 -7.91
N SER A 141 5.68 -0.30 -8.55
CA SER A 141 7.03 0.09 -8.92
C SER A 141 7.08 0.45 -10.40
N TYR A 142 7.51 1.67 -10.71
CA TYR A 142 7.52 2.20 -12.06
C TYR A 142 8.90 2.08 -12.70
N THR A 143 9.13 1.00 -13.44
CA THR A 143 10.06 1.05 -14.56
C THR A 143 9.39 0.39 -15.76
N PHE A 144 9.20 1.12 -16.84
CA PHE A 144 8.70 0.55 -18.06
C PHE A 144 9.60 -0.62 -18.49
N PRO A 145 9.12 -1.86 -18.67
CA PRO A 145 7.74 -2.22 -19.03
C PRO A 145 6.97 -3.11 -18.05
N SER A 146 7.34 -3.32 -16.77
CA SER A 146 6.54 -4.18 -15.90
C SER A 146 6.72 -3.91 -14.42
N HIS A 147 5.59 -3.92 -13.69
CA HIS A 147 5.55 -3.96 -12.24
C HIS A 147 6.01 -5.33 -11.78
N PHE A 148 7.04 -5.39 -10.95
CA PHE A 148 7.51 -6.68 -10.47
C PHE A 148 6.64 -7.21 -9.30
N THR A 149 5.90 -6.36 -8.58
CA THR A 149 4.91 -6.76 -7.57
C THR A 149 3.79 -5.74 -7.45
N GLU A 150 2.56 -6.21 -7.23
CA GLU A 150 1.39 -5.35 -7.14
C GLU A 150 0.19 -6.07 -6.50
N LEU A 151 -0.73 -5.30 -5.88
CA LEU A 151 -2.07 -5.75 -5.56
C LEU A 151 -3.05 -5.30 -6.64
N LYS A 152 -3.95 -6.17 -7.03
CA LYS A 152 -5.04 -5.89 -7.99
C LYS A 152 -6.39 -6.33 -7.44
N TYR A 153 -7.42 -5.54 -7.74
CA TYR A 153 -8.80 -5.90 -7.48
C TYR A 153 -9.64 -5.77 -8.75
N GLY A 154 -10.60 -6.67 -8.94
CA GLY A 154 -11.52 -6.62 -10.07
C GLY A 154 -11.06 -7.45 -11.27
N GLY A 155 -11.69 -7.24 -12.42
CA GLY A 155 -11.63 -8.12 -13.56
C GLY A 155 -12.83 -9.08 -13.54
N ASP A 156 -12.62 -10.32 -14.00
CA ASP A 156 -13.68 -11.36 -14.01
C ASP A 156 -13.99 -11.90 -12.61
N GLU A 157 -13.13 -11.62 -11.62
CA GLU A 157 -13.23 -12.08 -10.25
C GLU A 157 -13.28 -10.90 -9.27
N GLU A 158 -14.19 -10.90 -8.31
CA GLU A 158 -14.28 -9.91 -7.23
C GLU A 158 -13.28 -10.21 -6.11
N THR A 159 -12.04 -10.56 -6.46
CA THR A 159 -10.99 -10.93 -5.53
C THR A 159 -9.88 -9.90 -5.50
N LEU A 160 -9.29 -9.71 -4.33
CA LEU A 160 -8.03 -9.03 -4.16
C LEU A 160 -6.91 -10.02 -4.46
N ARG A 161 -6.01 -9.69 -5.39
CA ARG A 161 -4.95 -10.57 -5.87
C ARG A 161 -3.59 -9.90 -5.71
N TRP A 162 -2.62 -10.67 -5.25
CA TRP A 162 -1.23 -10.25 -5.28
C TRP A 162 -0.49 -10.93 -6.43
N LEU A 163 0.25 -10.12 -7.18
CA LEU A 163 0.97 -10.56 -8.38
C LEU A 163 2.48 -10.33 -8.22
N ALA A 164 3.25 -11.28 -8.77
CA ALA A 164 4.68 -11.14 -9.01
C ALA A 164 4.93 -11.33 -10.52
N ASP A 165 5.64 -10.38 -11.15
CA ASP A 165 5.86 -10.33 -12.60
C ASP A 165 4.57 -10.61 -13.42
N GLY A 166 3.47 -9.95 -13.02
CA GLY A 166 2.17 -10.05 -13.67
C GLY A 166 1.43 -11.37 -13.47
N LYS A 167 1.96 -12.31 -12.67
CA LYS A 167 1.33 -13.60 -12.36
C LYS A 167 0.72 -13.58 -10.98
N THR A 168 -0.56 -13.92 -10.86
CA THR A 168 -1.23 -14.08 -9.56
C THR A 168 -0.56 -15.20 -8.77
N GLN A 169 -0.07 -14.87 -7.57
CA GLN A 169 0.55 -15.78 -6.62
C GLN A 169 -0.35 -16.04 -5.40
N TRP A 170 -1.24 -15.10 -5.10
CA TRP A 170 -2.16 -15.18 -3.97
C TRP A 170 -3.44 -14.41 -4.27
N SER A 171 -4.56 -14.82 -3.67
CA SER A 171 -5.84 -14.12 -3.76
C SER A 171 -6.71 -14.33 -2.53
N THR A 172 -7.61 -13.38 -2.28
CA THR A 172 -8.65 -13.47 -1.24
C THR A 172 -9.88 -12.67 -1.66
N ASP A 173 -11.03 -12.98 -1.08
CA ASP A 173 -12.22 -12.15 -1.24
C ASP A 173 -12.02 -10.79 -0.56
N LEU A 174 -12.47 -9.72 -1.23
CA LEU A 174 -12.46 -8.39 -0.63
C LEU A 174 -13.76 -8.14 0.13
N VAL A 175 -13.69 -8.17 1.46
CA VAL A 175 -14.82 -7.90 2.35
C VAL A 175 -14.74 -6.47 2.85
N ALA A 176 -15.75 -5.66 2.50
CA ALA A 176 -15.79 -4.25 2.93
C ALA A 176 -15.81 -4.13 4.46
N GLY A 177 -15.01 -3.21 4.99
CA GLY A 177 -14.83 -2.99 6.42
C GLY A 177 -13.79 -3.90 7.08
N THR A 178 -13.22 -4.86 6.35
CA THR A 178 -12.11 -5.68 6.83
C THR A 178 -10.79 -4.98 6.54
N TRP A 179 -9.93 -4.88 7.54
CA TRP A 179 -8.55 -4.50 7.37
C TRP A 179 -7.74 -5.70 6.89
N TYR A 180 -7.03 -5.53 5.79
CA TYR A 180 -6.06 -6.47 5.23
C TYR A 180 -4.68 -5.92 5.45
N ASN A 181 -3.81 -6.69 6.09
CA ASN A 181 -2.44 -6.30 6.39
C ASN A 181 -1.49 -7.05 5.47
N PHE A 182 -0.50 -6.36 4.96
CA PHE A 182 0.48 -6.90 4.02
C PHE A 182 1.90 -6.51 4.41
N ALA A 183 2.85 -7.40 4.10
CA ALA A 183 4.24 -7.06 3.96
C ALA A 183 4.80 -7.77 2.72
N TYR A 184 5.38 -6.99 1.80
CA TYR A 184 6.12 -7.54 0.67
C TYR A 184 7.56 -7.77 1.11
N GLU A 185 8.01 -9.04 1.08
CA GLU A 185 9.40 -9.41 1.30
C GLU A 185 10.13 -9.28 -0.05
N ILE A 186 10.93 -8.25 -0.23
CA ILE A 186 11.60 -7.97 -1.50
C ILE A 186 13.11 -8.14 -1.31
N ASP A 187 13.71 -9.11 -1.99
CA ASP A 187 15.16 -9.26 -2.08
C ASP A 187 15.65 -8.74 -3.42
N PHE A 188 16.27 -7.57 -3.39
CA PHE A 188 16.79 -6.90 -4.58
C PHE A 188 18.04 -7.59 -5.15
N SER A 189 18.78 -8.32 -4.33
CA SER A 189 19.97 -9.06 -4.73
C SER A 189 19.62 -10.41 -5.34
N ALA A 190 18.76 -11.18 -4.67
CA ALA A 190 18.29 -12.50 -5.13
C ALA A 190 17.26 -12.41 -6.26
N LYS A 191 16.70 -11.22 -6.52
CA LYS A 191 15.62 -11.00 -7.50
C LYS A 191 14.39 -11.83 -7.18
N THR A 192 13.89 -11.71 -5.95
CA THR A 192 12.71 -12.43 -5.47
C THR A 192 11.75 -11.52 -4.70
N VAL A 193 10.47 -11.91 -4.68
CA VAL A 193 9.44 -11.30 -3.85
C VAL A 193 8.61 -12.37 -3.16
N GLY A 194 8.31 -12.17 -1.87
CA GLY A 194 7.42 -12.99 -1.06
C GLY A 194 6.28 -12.18 -0.49
N LEU A 195 5.26 -12.86 0.03
CA LEU A 195 4.10 -12.21 0.61
C LEU A 195 3.81 -12.69 2.03
N TRP A 196 3.66 -11.71 2.92
CA TRP A 196 3.09 -11.89 4.25
C TRP A 196 1.76 -11.17 4.33
N THR A 197 0.76 -11.78 4.96
CA THR A 197 -0.57 -11.16 5.11
C THR A 197 -1.29 -11.64 6.36
N SER A 198 -2.24 -10.83 6.84
CA SER A 198 -3.20 -11.15 7.88
C SER A 198 -4.44 -10.26 7.76
N THR A 199 -5.39 -10.38 8.69
CA THR A 199 -6.56 -9.50 8.78
C THR A 199 -6.73 -8.94 10.19
N GLY A 200 -7.25 -7.73 10.28
CA GLY A 200 -7.55 -7.06 11.56
C GLY A 200 -6.32 -6.90 12.44
N ALA A 201 -6.34 -7.51 13.63
CA ALA A 201 -5.25 -7.48 14.61
C ALA A 201 -4.34 -8.73 14.56
N GLU A 202 -4.61 -9.69 13.68
CA GLU A 202 -3.80 -10.89 13.59
C GLU A 202 -2.38 -10.57 13.11
N ALA A 203 -1.38 -11.25 13.69
CA ALA A 203 0.00 -11.11 13.23
C ALA A 203 0.16 -11.60 11.78
N LEU A 204 1.03 -10.94 11.04
CA LEU A 204 1.39 -11.33 9.67
C LEU A 204 1.91 -12.76 9.62
N LYS A 205 1.51 -13.49 8.58
CA LYS A 205 1.98 -14.85 8.28
C LYS A 205 2.48 -14.88 6.85
N LYS A 206 3.60 -15.54 6.61
CA LYS A 206 4.08 -15.77 5.25
C LYS A 206 3.09 -16.69 4.52
N VAL A 207 2.52 -16.22 3.43
CA VAL A 207 1.54 -16.97 2.61
C VAL A 207 2.08 -17.33 1.23
N VAL A 208 3.11 -16.61 0.77
CA VAL A 208 3.85 -16.96 -0.46
C VAL A 208 5.34 -16.89 -0.15
N GLU A 209 6.05 -18.00 -0.34
CA GLU A 209 7.50 -18.02 -0.29
C GLU A 209 8.10 -17.16 -1.43
N PRO A 210 9.32 -16.62 -1.26
CA PRO A 210 9.93 -15.79 -2.29
C PRO A 210 9.95 -16.47 -3.67
N VAL A 211 9.33 -15.81 -4.66
CA VAL A 211 9.32 -16.23 -6.07
C VAL A 211 10.16 -15.25 -6.89
N SER A 212 10.72 -15.71 -8.01
CA SER A 212 11.51 -14.85 -8.89
C SER A 212 10.69 -13.68 -9.42
N ALA A 213 11.29 -12.48 -9.37
CA ALA A 213 10.71 -11.25 -9.88
C ALA A 213 11.82 -10.27 -10.31
N ALA A 214 11.54 -9.42 -11.28
CA ALA A 214 12.49 -8.44 -11.80
C ALA A 214 12.68 -7.25 -10.86
N THR A 215 13.05 -7.50 -9.59
CA THR A 215 13.14 -6.48 -8.54
C THR A 215 14.16 -5.41 -8.87
N GLN A 216 13.72 -4.17 -8.91
CA GLN A 216 14.54 -2.97 -9.03
C GLN A 216 13.73 -1.74 -8.59
N THR A 217 14.37 -0.72 -8.05
CA THR A 217 13.75 0.56 -7.74
C THR A 217 14.82 1.65 -7.67
N ASP A 218 14.41 2.90 -7.89
CA ASP A 218 15.22 4.09 -7.63
C ASP A 218 14.88 4.74 -6.27
N SER A 219 14.22 3.99 -5.37
CA SER A 219 13.69 4.42 -4.07
C SER A 219 12.47 5.36 -4.16
N LYS A 220 11.90 5.56 -5.35
CA LYS A 220 10.72 6.42 -5.60
C LYS A 220 9.63 5.70 -6.39
N ASP A 221 9.74 4.38 -6.50
CA ASP A 221 8.84 3.57 -7.32
C ASP A 221 7.74 2.87 -6.49
N TRP A 222 7.70 3.07 -5.18
CA TRP A 222 6.62 2.53 -4.37
C TRP A 222 5.46 3.51 -4.32
N HIS A 223 4.34 3.13 -4.91
CA HIS A 223 3.15 3.94 -4.98
C HIS A 223 2.13 3.45 -3.94
N VAL A 224 1.89 4.28 -2.93
CA VAL A 224 0.86 4.08 -1.90
C VAL A 224 -0.38 4.83 -2.34
N GLY A 225 -1.35 4.13 -2.89
CA GLY A 225 -2.53 4.80 -3.42
C GLY A 225 -3.34 3.94 -4.38
N GLU A 226 -4.05 4.59 -5.27
CA GLU A 226 -5.00 3.98 -6.18
C GLU A 226 -4.69 4.33 -7.63
N LEU A 227 -4.76 3.31 -8.48
CA LEU A 227 -4.78 3.46 -9.91
C LEU A 227 -5.92 2.62 -10.50
N ARG A 228 -6.84 3.26 -11.23
CA ARG A 228 -7.88 2.59 -12.03
C ARG A 228 -7.55 2.72 -13.51
N LEU A 229 -7.36 1.59 -14.16
CA LEU A 229 -7.13 1.56 -15.60
C LEU A 229 -8.39 2.01 -16.36
N ASP A 230 -8.17 2.71 -17.47
CA ASP A 230 -9.25 3.06 -18.38
C ASP A 230 -9.84 1.79 -19.01
N ASN A 231 -11.13 1.61 -18.80
CA ASN A 231 -11.91 0.54 -19.41
C ASN A 231 -13.09 1.08 -20.24
N GLY A 232 -13.05 2.37 -20.57
CA GLY A 232 -14.12 3.07 -21.32
C GLY A 232 -15.39 3.31 -20.53
N GLN A 233 -15.41 3.00 -19.21
CA GLN A 233 -16.56 3.25 -18.34
C GLN A 233 -16.25 4.37 -17.36
N LYS A 234 -17.21 5.28 -17.17
CA LYS A 234 -17.16 6.22 -16.05
C LYS A 234 -17.33 5.42 -14.76
N GLY A 235 -16.40 5.59 -13.83
CA GLY A 235 -16.46 5.02 -12.49
C GLY A 235 -16.96 6.06 -11.50
N GLY A 236 -17.66 5.64 -10.46
CA GLY A 236 -17.93 6.50 -9.30
C GLY A 236 -16.67 6.75 -8.47
N LYS A 237 -16.85 7.48 -7.38
CA LYS A 237 -15.80 7.68 -6.38
C LYS A 237 -15.47 6.35 -5.70
N GLU A 238 -14.19 6.08 -5.56
CA GLU A 238 -13.63 4.92 -4.86
C GLU A 238 -12.73 5.43 -3.75
N ASP A 239 -12.85 4.84 -2.56
CA ASP A 239 -12.06 5.21 -1.39
C ASP A 239 -11.36 3.98 -0.83
N TRP A 240 -10.07 4.12 -0.61
CA TRP A 240 -9.26 3.16 0.13
C TRP A 240 -8.64 3.82 1.35
N PHE A 241 -8.62 3.10 2.46
CA PHE A 241 -8.08 3.54 3.72
C PHE A 241 -6.78 2.81 3.98
N TRP A 242 -5.75 3.57 4.36
CA TRP A 242 -4.39 3.08 4.54
C TRP A 242 -3.88 3.41 5.93
N SER A 243 -3.06 2.52 6.51
CA SER A 243 -2.44 2.62 7.82
C SER A 243 -1.22 1.71 7.89
N GLY A 244 -0.31 1.96 8.83
CA GLY A 244 0.87 1.13 9.06
C GLY A 244 1.79 1.04 7.84
N VAL A 245 2.03 2.18 7.18
CA VAL A 245 2.85 2.22 5.97
C VAL A 245 4.30 2.52 6.34
N TYR A 246 5.18 1.52 6.22
CA TYR A 246 6.61 1.69 6.51
C TYR A 246 7.45 0.63 5.79
N ILE A 247 8.75 0.81 5.80
CA ILE A 247 9.73 -0.14 5.25
C ILE A 247 10.76 -0.45 6.33
N GLU A 248 11.05 -1.74 6.53
CA GLU A 248 12.07 -2.19 7.46
C GLU A 248 13.04 -3.19 6.80
N LYS A 249 14.18 -3.39 7.43
CA LYS A 249 15.18 -4.41 7.09
C LYS A 249 15.49 -5.29 8.30
N GLY A 250 16.07 -6.47 8.05
CA GLY A 250 16.42 -7.45 9.10
C GLY A 250 15.30 -8.44 9.35
N GLU A 251 14.88 -8.64 10.60
CA GLU A 251 13.76 -9.52 10.92
C GLU A 251 12.44 -8.79 10.72
N ILE A 252 11.46 -9.48 10.12
CA ILE A 252 10.14 -8.88 9.87
C ILE A 252 9.38 -8.63 11.18
N THR A 253 8.82 -7.44 11.33
CA THR A 253 7.83 -7.13 12.36
C THR A 253 6.48 -7.73 11.96
N THR A 254 6.06 -8.80 12.62
CA THR A 254 4.78 -9.45 12.31
C THR A 254 3.59 -8.85 13.04
N ALA A 255 3.81 -8.12 14.12
CA ALA A 255 2.77 -7.46 14.91
C ALA A 255 2.16 -6.28 14.14
N ILE A 256 0.82 -6.19 14.08
CA ILE A 256 0.12 -5.09 13.41
C ILE A 256 0.20 -3.78 14.21
N ALA A 257 0.49 -3.86 15.49
CA ALA A 257 0.84 -2.67 16.29
C ALA A 257 2.01 -1.86 15.69
N GLY A 258 2.79 -2.47 14.80
CA GLY A 258 3.92 -1.87 14.12
C GLY A 258 5.25 -2.12 14.83
N PRO A 259 6.34 -1.54 14.33
CA PRO A 259 7.66 -1.69 14.95
C PRO A 259 7.65 -1.06 16.35
N ALA A 260 8.26 -1.76 17.31
CA ALA A 260 8.45 -1.20 18.65
C ALA A 260 9.31 0.06 18.55
N ALA A 261 8.86 1.16 19.20
CA ALA A 261 9.57 2.42 19.26
C ALA A 261 10.88 2.30 20.07
#